data_0f7892cd5848a58cf9f5840ba42a233a
#
_entry.id   0f7892cd5848a58cf9f5840ba42a233a
#
_cell.length_a   1.000
_cell.length_b   1.000
_cell.length_c   1.000
_cell.angle_alpha   90.00
_cell.angle_beta   90.00
_cell.angle_gamma   90.00
#
_symmetry.space_group_name_H-M   'P 1'
#
loop_
_entity.id
_entity.type
_entity.pdbx_description
1 polymer ?
#
loop_
_entity_poly.entity_id
_entity_poly.type
_entity_poly.pdbx_seq_one_letter_code
_entity_poly.pdbx_strand_id
1 'polypeptide(L)'
;MNKDQEKPVKLLLKWAGNDKWYLFASVLCAFLSGLFVIGAYIGIYRLMDAVLLGTLTRKVLTDCIVLVTATTILRMILLGLSGVLSHKGAYNTLFKVRCMIIDHLAKIPLGYINERSTGEIKTILNENIEKLELCLAHNIPELVSYLTGPVVIFAYLMTVNATLALISLIPLVLDIPVMMSVFKKMSDMLPEANISLEGFNSVMVEYVRGMRLIKAYRMGSKSFKKFTEAIFDGNRAWNKISKKTAPLYAVFILLLESGLLLIVPIGGRLFLRGSISASAFLLFAYIGSLYLTELLPLQQLAGNFAQAFSGIIKAKEILEIPIFEGGDIFPEKYDIELKDVRFSYDGKTNVLENCCLYIRDGEKVAVVGASGAGKSTIAALIARFYDVDCGEVMIGGKNVKNIRYETLLQNISIVFQKTFLTQDSVFDNICMGMNASLTQVREAASKAQIDDFIMSLPDGYDTKVGSYGSRFSGGEKQRIAIARAILKNAPILILDEATSAADPENQMEIDKAIKNLCKGKTVIIIAHRLSVVRMCDRVLVVENNTITDIGTHDELISRNIYYQKSWKSYEASRNITYGKGGCIR
;
A
#
# COMPACT_ATOMS: atom_id res chain seq x y z
N MET A 1 -1.86 -11.72 23.31
CA MET A 1 -0.87 -12.19 22.32
C MET A 1 -1.35 -13.51 21.75
N ASN A 2 -1.96 -13.46 20.54
CA ASN A 2 -2.47 -14.65 19.86
C ASN A 2 -1.29 -15.54 19.42
N LYS A 3 -1.33 -16.83 19.80
CA LYS A 3 -0.28 -17.83 19.53
C LYS A 3 -0.12 -18.26 18.07
N ASP A 4 -0.95 -17.75 17.15
CA ASP A 4 -1.01 -18.18 15.73
C ASP A 4 -0.39 -17.16 14.73
N GLN A 5 0.35 -16.17 15.19
CA GLN A 5 1.04 -15.29 14.25
C GLN A 5 2.25 -16.03 13.65
N GLU A 6 2.12 -16.50 12.41
CA GLU A 6 3.25 -17.01 11.65
C GLU A 6 4.40 -15.98 11.69
N LYS A 7 5.61 -16.45 12.05
CA LYS A 7 6.77 -15.56 12.13
C LYS A 7 7.01 -14.88 10.77
N PRO A 8 7.26 -13.55 10.72
CA PRO A 8 7.41 -12.81 9.47
C PRO A 8 8.38 -13.43 8.46
N VAL A 9 9.48 -13.98 8.96
CA VAL A 9 10.49 -14.67 8.11
C VAL A 9 9.91 -15.92 7.42
N LYS A 10 9.09 -16.71 8.13
CA LYS A 10 8.46 -17.90 7.56
C LYS A 10 7.47 -17.53 6.45
N LEU A 11 6.71 -16.47 6.67
CA LEU A 11 5.76 -15.95 5.69
C LEU A 11 6.48 -15.44 4.43
N LEU A 12 7.58 -14.73 4.62
CA LEU A 12 8.41 -14.22 3.52
C LEU A 12 9.00 -15.37 2.67
N LEU A 13 9.49 -16.44 3.31
CA LEU A 13 9.98 -17.63 2.60
C LEU A 13 8.86 -18.38 1.86
N LYS A 14 7.64 -18.36 2.40
CA LYS A 14 6.45 -18.91 1.74
C LYS A 14 6.11 -18.11 0.46
N TRP A 15 6.15 -16.77 0.54
CA TRP A 15 5.92 -15.90 -0.61
C TRP A 15 7.02 -16.01 -1.68
N ALA A 16 8.28 -16.19 -1.27
CA ALA A 16 9.38 -16.42 -2.19
C ALA A 16 9.19 -17.71 -3.02
N GLY A 17 8.56 -18.74 -2.45
CA GLY A 17 8.34 -20.00 -3.15
C GLY A 17 9.67 -20.63 -3.61
N ASN A 18 9.83 -20.86 -4.92
CA ASN A 18 11.05 -21.45 -5.49
C ASN A 18 12.24 -20.46 -5.50
N ASP A 19 11.98 -19.14 -5.44
CA ASP A 19 13.06 -18.14 -5.44
C ASP A 19 13.86 -18.11 -4.13
N LYS A 20 13.34 -18.75 -3.05
CA LYS A 20 14.08 -18.95 -1.80
C LYS A 20 15.46 -19.58 -2.01
N TRP A 21 15.64 -20.41 -3.04
CA TRP A 21 16.92 -21.04 -3.32
C TRP A 21 18.00 -20.04 -3.77
N TYR A 22 17.62 -18.98 -4.48
CA TYR A 22 18.54 -17.87 -4.77
C TYR A 22 18.98 -17.16 -3.50
N LEU A 23 18.06 -16.94 -2.56
CA LEU A 23 18.35 -16.33 -1.26
C LEU A 23 19.27 -17.22 -0.41
N PHE A 24 19.02 -18.53 -0.37
CA PHE A 24 19.90 -19.47 0.33
C PHE A 24 21.30 -19.54 -0.29
N ALA A 25 21.40 -19.58 -1.63
CA ALA A 25 22.67 -19.57 -2.32
C ALA A 25 23.45 -18.27 -2.06
N SER A 26 22.77 -17.12 -2.02
CA SER A 26 23.36 -15.84 -1.64
C SER A 26 23.94 -15.88 -0.23
N VAL A 27 23.18 -16.37 0.75
CA VAL A 27 23.64 -16.52 2.15
C VAL A 27 24.86 -17.43 2.24
N LEU A 28 24.87 -18.54 1.48
CA LEU A 28 26.03 -19.44 1.43
C LEU A 28 27.26 -18.74 0.84
N CYS A 29 27.09 -17.97 -0.24
CA CYS A 29 28.18 -17.19 -0.84
C CYS A 29 28.71 -16.12 0.13
N ALA A 30 27.81 -15.43 0.86
CA ALA A 30 28.18 -14.46 1.89
C ALA A 30 28.97 -15.12 3.04
N PHE A 31 28.52 -16.28 3.48
CA PHE A 31 29.23 -17.07 4.50
C PHE A 31 30.63 -17.47 4.03
N LEU A 32 30.74 -18.05 2.84
CA LEU A 32 32.04 -18.43 2.27
C LEU A 32 32.95 -17.21 2.06
N SER A 33 32.41 -16.08 1.62
CA SER A 33 33.15 -14.82 1.52
C SER A 33 33.72 -14.39 2.86
N GLY A 34 32.92 -14.51 3.95
CA GLY A 34 33.37 -14.25 5.32
C GLY A 34 34.52 -15.15 5.78
N LEU A 35 34.54 -16.43 5.36
CA LEU A 35 35.65 -17.35 5.68
C LEU A 35 36.97 -16.92 5.03
N PHE A 36 36.95 -16.42 3.81
CA PHE A 36 38.15 -16.01 3.08
C PHE A 36 38.80 -14.71 3.61
N VAL A 37 38.14 -14.00 4.51
CA VAL A 37 38.70 -12.81 5.17
C VAL A 37 40.02 -13.14 5.91
N ILE A 38 40.14 -14.38 6.44
CA ILE A 38 41.28 -14.84 7.23
C ILE A 38 42.58 -14.87 6.43
N GLY A 39 42.52 -15.09 5.11
CA GLY A 39 43.70 -15.23 4.27
C GLY A 39 44.61 -14.00 4.29
N ALA A 40 44.03 -12.81 4.32
CA ALA A 40 44.79 -11.57 4.42
C ALA A 40 45.53 -11.50 5.77
N TYR A 41 44.88 -11.86 6.86
CA TYR A 41 45.47 -11.83 8.21
C TYR A 41 46.58 -12.88 8.39
N ILE A 42 46.39 -14.10 7.86
CA ILE A 42 47.42 -15.14 7.86
C ILE A 42 48.64 -14.69 7.03
N GLY A 43 48.41 -14.10 5.86
CA GLY A 43 49.49 -13.61 4.99
C GLY A 43 50.33 -12.50 5.67
N ILE A 44 49.65 -11.52 6.28
CA ILE A 44 50.28 -10.42 7.01
C ILE A 44 51.08 -10.99 8.20
N TYR A 45 50.48 -11.89 8.99
CA TYR A 45 51.17 -12.49 10.16
C TYR A 45 52.45 -13.24 9.75
N ARG A 46 52.40 -14.11 8.71
CA ARG A 46 53.54 -14.83 8.16
C ARG A 46 54.63 -13.89 7.66
N LEU A 47 54.23 -12.82 6.98
CA LEU A 47 55.20 -11.83 6.51
C LEU A 47 55.89 -11.12 7.65
N MET A 48 55.14 -10.66 8.66
CA MET A 48 55.69 -10.03 9.87
C MET A 48 56.64 -10.95 10.61
N ASP A 49 56.25 -12.22 10.78
CA ASP A 49 57.08 -13.24 11.45
C ASP A 49 58.41 -13.47 10.71
N ALA A 50 58.36 -13.62 9.40
CA ALA A 50 59.56 -13.78 8.58
C ALA A 50 60.48 -12.54 8.59
N VAL A 51 59.93 -11.31 8.65
CA VAL A 51 60.74 -10.09 8.75
C VAL A 51 61.42 -10.00 10.12
N LEU A 52 60.69 -10.25 11.20
CA LEU A 52 61.20 -10.13 12.56
C LEU A 52 62.25 -11.21 12.92
N LEU A 53 62.10 -12.41 12.36
CA LEU A 53 63.04 -13.49 12.51
C LEU A 53 64.23 -13.44 11.56
N GLY A 54 64.28 -12.51 10.62
CA GLY A 54 65.31 -12.38 9.61
C GLY A 54 65.31 -13.52 8.58
N THR A 55 64.19 -14.27 8.44
CA THR A 55 64.02 -15.42 7.56
C THR A 55 63.30 -15.08 6.26
N LEU A 56 63.13 -13.77 5.96
CA LEU A 56 62.44 -13.33 4.78
C LEU A 56 63.18 -13.74 3.49
N THR A 57 62.58 -14.66 2.75
CA THR A 57 63.07 -15.08 1.44
C THR A 57 62.09 -14.61 0.37
N ARG A 58 62.60 -14.53 -0.89
CA ARG A 58 61.77 -14.21 -2.04
C ARG A 58 60.55 -15.14 -2.16
N LYS A 59 60.72 -16.40 -1.82
CA LYS A 59 59.66 -17.41 -1.82
C LYS A 59 58.57 -17.09 -0.79
N VAL A 60 58.94 -16.84 0.46
CA VAL A 60 57.99 -16.46 1.54
C VAL A 60 57.20 -15.23 1.15
N LEU A 61 57.87 -14.21 0.61
CA LEU A 61 57.20 -12.99 0.14
C LEU A 61 56.18 -13.29 -0.97
N THR A 62 56.60 -14.11 -1.97
CA THR A 62 55.70 -14.47 -3.08
C THR A 62 54.50 -15.29 -2.60
N ASP A 63 54.72 -16.28 -1.69
CA ASP A 63 53.66 -17.09 -1.11
C ASP A 63 52.64 -16.25 -0.32
N CYS A 64 53.10 -15.25 0.44
CA CYS A 64 52.23 -14.34 1.15
C CYS A 64 51.41 -13.45 0.19
N ILE A 65 52.05 -12.89 -0.85
CA ILE A 65 51.37 -12.09 -1.85
C ILE A 65 50.31 -12.92 -2.58
N VAL A 66 50.64 -14.12 -3.00
CA VAL A 66 49.72 -15.04 -3.69
C VAL A 66 48.52 -15.38 -2.77
N LEU A 67 48.81 -15.72 -1.49
CA LEU A 67 47.75 -16.04 -0.54
C LEU A 67 46.78 -14.86 -0.34
N VAL A 68 47.30 -13.67 -0.06
CA VAL A 68 46.50 -12.47 0.19
C VAL A 68 45.68 -12.10 -1.05
N THR A 69 46.34 -12.10 -2.20
CA THR A 69 45.70 -11.74 -3.49
C THR A 69 44.60 -12.74 -3.85
N ALA A 70 44.89 -14.05 -3.81
CA ALA A 70 43.95 -15.11 -4.16
C ALA A 70 42.71 -15.10 -3.24
N THR A 71 42.93 -15.00 -1.90
CA THR A 71 41.81 -14.99 -0.95
C THR A 71 40.99 -13.72 -1.05
N THR A 72 41.61 -12.56 -1.32
CA THR A 72 40.88 -11.29 -1.53
C THR A 72 40.05 -11.33 -2.83
N ILE A 73 40.62 -11.82 -3.93
CA ILE A 73 39.88 -11.96 -5.20
C ILE A 73 38.71 -12.93 -5.02
N LEU A 74 38.94 -14.09 -4.40
CA LEU A 74 37.89 -15.08 -4.17
C LEU A 74 36.77 -14.52 -3.26
N ARG A 75 37.13 -13.79 -2.21
CA ARG A 75 36.18 -13.06 -1.36
C ARG A 75 35.33 -12.10 -2.18
N MET A 76 35.94 -11.28 -3.02
CA MET A 76 35.22 -10.31 -3.87
C MET A 76 34.26 -11.00 -4.86
N ILE A 77 34.69 -12.08 -5.50
CA ILE A 77 33.85 -12.86 -6.42
C ILE A 77 32.65 -13.44 -5.67
N LEU A 78 32.85 -14.06 -4.51
CA LEU A 78 31.79 -14.63 -3.70
C LEU A 78 30.80 -13.58 -3.19
N LEU A 79 31.31 -12.42 -2.77
CA LEU A 79 30.47 -11.31 -2.32
C LEU A 79 29.64 -10.73 -3.49
N GLY A 80 30.27 -10.55 -4.65
CA GLY A 80 29.55 -10.12 -5.86
C GLY A 80 28.48 -11.12 -6.31
N LEU A 81 28.81 -12.44 -6.28
CA LEU A 81 27.84 -13.48 -6.60
C LEU A 81 26.69 -13.52 -5.58
N SER A 82 27.01 -13.36 -4.29
CA SER A 82 26.00 -13.23 -3.24
C SER A 82 25.01 -12.08 -3.54
N GLY A 83 25.52 -10.90 -3.91
CA GLY A 83 24.70 -9.75 -4.28
C GLY A 83 23.81 -10.02 -5.50
N VAL A 84 24.34 -10.60 -6.57
CA VAL A 84 23.54 -10.94 -7.76
C VAL A 84 22.41 -11.91 -7.42
N LEU A 85 22.71 -12.95 -6.64
CA LEU A 85 21.73 -13.97 -6.27
C LEU A 85 20.66 -13.39 -5.32
N SER A 86 21.07 -12.57 -4.33
CA SER A 86 20.13 -11.95 -3.39
C SER A 86 19.17 -11.00 -4.08
N HIS A 87 19.66 -10.13 -4.96
CA HIS A 87 18.82 -9.21 -5.73
C HIS A 87 17.85 -9.98 -6.64
N LYS A 88 18.31 -11.02 -7.33
CA LYS A 88 17.43 -11.85 -8.16
C LYS A 88 16.30 -12.49 -7.34
N GLY A 89 16.63 -13.08 -6.20
CA GLY A 89 15.65 -13.68 -5.30
C GLY A 89 14.70 -12.66 -4.70
N ALA A 90 15.22 -11.48 -4.31
CA ALA A 90 14.42 -10.39 -3.75
C ALA A 90 13.43 -9.83 -4.77
N TYR A 91 13.88 -9.40 -5.96
CA TYR A 91 12.99 -8.82 -6.98
C TYR A 91 11.90 -9.78 -7.44
N ASN A 92 12.22 -11.06 -7.65
CA ASN A 92 11.22 -12.07 -7.97
C ASN A 92 10.19 -12.22 -6.85
N THR A 93 10.63 -12.20 -5.59
CA THR A 93 9.72 -12.28 -4.44
C THR A 93 8.82 -11.04 -4.35
N LEU A 94 9.38 -9.84 -4.49
CA LEU A 94 8.62 -8.59 -4.48
C LEU A 94 7.56 -8.55 -5.59
N PHE A 95 7.95 -8.96 -6.81
CA PHE A 95 7.03 -9.04 -7.93
C PHE A 95 5.85 -9.97 -7.62
N LYS A 96 6.13 -11.18 -7.10
CA LYS A 96 5.08 -12.13 -6.70
C LYS A 96 4.16 -11.56 -5.63
N VAL A 97 4.72 -10.91 -4.61
CA VAL A 97 3.92 -10.30 -3.52
C VAL A 97 3.03 -9.18 -4.07
N ARG A 98 3.56 -8.33 -4.97
CA ARG A 98 2.76 -7.28 -5.63
C ARG A 98 1.62 -7.87 -6.44
N CYS A 99 1.89 -8.90 -7.25
CA CYS A 99 0.85 -9.60 -8.00
C CYS A 99 -0.21 -10.21 -7.09
N MET A 100 0.20 -10.93 -6.02
CA MET A 100 -0.74 -11.51 -5.07
C MET A 100 -1.64 -10.46 -4.42
N ILE A 101 -1.09 -9.30 -4.04
CA ILE A 101 -1.90 -8.22 -3.45
C ILE A 101 -2.84 -7.62 -4.48
N ILE A 102 -2.39 -7.35 -5.71
CA ILE A 102 -3.24 -6.78 -6.77
C ILE A 102 -4.37 -7.76 -7.14
N ASP A 103 -4.06 -9.03 -7.30
CA ASP A 103 -5.05 -10.07 -7.59
C ASP A 103 -6.07 -10.23 -6.45
N HIS A 104 -5.60 -10.07 -5.21
CA HIS A 104 -6.47 -10.12 -4.04
C HIS A 104 -7.35 -8.88 -3.92
N LEU A 105 -6.78 -7.67 -4.14
CA LEU A 105 -7.54 -6.42 -4.17
C LEU A 105 -8.64 -6.41 -5.24
N ALA A 106 -8.42 -7.10 -6.36
CA ALA A 106 -9.44 -7.24 -7.40
C ALA A 106 -10.64 -8.12 -6.97
N LYS A 107 -10.49 -8.96 -5.95
CA LYS A 107 -11.49 -9.94 -5.49
C LYS A 107 -12.17 -9.57 -4.17
N ILE A 108 -11.57 -8.67 -3.39
CA ILE A 108 -12.17 -8.23 -2.12
C ILE A 108 -13.32 -7.26 -2.38
N PRO A 109 -14.27 -7.16 -1.43
CA PRO A 109 -15.39 -6.23 -1.52
C PRO A 109 -14.93 -4.78 -1.68
N LEU A 110 -15.60 -4.01 -2.54
CA LEU A 110 -15.28 -2.60 -2.78
C LEU A 110 -15.39 -1.76 -1.49
N GLY A 111 -16.24 -2.18 -0.55
CA GLY A 111 -16.38 -1.55 0.75
C GLY A 111 -15.06 -1.43 1.50
N TYR A 112 -14.28 -2.50 1.56
CA TYR A 112 -12.95 -2.51 2.18
C TYR A 112 -11.97 -1.53 1.54
N ILE A 113 -12.06 -1.36 0.21
CA ILE A 113 -11.22 -0.42 -0.54
C ILE A 113 -11.62 1.02 -0.20
N ASN A 114 -12.93 1.29 -0.05
CA ASN A 114 -13.46 2.62 0.25
C ASN A 114 -13.14 3.09 1.68
N GLU A 115 -13.01 2.18 2.64
CA GLU A 115 -12.63 2.48 4.02
C GLU A 115 -11.16 2.91 4.16
N ARG A 116 -10.31 2.49 3.23
CA ARG A 116 -8.88 2.83 3.20
C ARG A 116 -8.60 3.96 2.20
N SER A 117 -7.65 4.81 2.54
CA SER A 117 -7.23 5.84 1.59
C SER A 117 -6.43 5.20 0.45
N THR A 118 -6.63 5.69 -0.77
CA THR A 118 -5.81 5.30 -1.94
C THR A 118 -4.31 5.49 -1.68
N GLY A 119 -3.96 6.50 -0.85
CA GLY A 119 -2.59 6.76 -0.42
C GLY A 119 -2.02 5.63 0.45
N GLU A 120 -2.83 5.06 1.33
CA GLU A 120 -2.42 3.94 2.19
C GLU A 120 -2.12 2.68 1.36
N ILE A 121 -3.02 2.31 0.45
CA ILE A 121 -2.81 1.16 -0.45
C ILE A 121 -1.56 1.38 -1.31
N LYS A 122 -1.36 2.58 -1.86
CA LYS A 122 -0.14 2.95 -2.60
C LYS A 122 1.11 2.79 -1.74
N THR A 123 1.09 3.26 -0.49
CA THR A 123 2.22 3.14 0.43
C THR A 123 2.54 1.67 0.73
N ILE A 124 1.54 0.81 0.87
CA ILE A 124 1.75 -0.63 1.09
C ILE A 124 2.38 -1.26 -0.16
N LEU A 125 1.83 -1.02 -1.35
CA LEU A 125 2.30 -1.62 -2.61
C LEU A 125 3.70 -1.15 -3.03
N ASN A 126 4.04 0.10 -2.77
CA ASN A 126 5.33 0.68 -3.16
C ASN A 126 6.31 0.65 -2.00
N GLU A 127 6.08 1.47 -0.96
CA GLU A 127 7.09 1.74 0.06
C GLU A 127 7.30 0.56 1.02
N ASN A 128 6.21 -0.08 1.48
CA ASN A 128 6.35 -1.17 2.45
C ASN A 128 6.88 -2.45 1.81
N ILE A 129 6.50 -2.74 0.55
CA ILE A 129 7.07 -3.89 -0.18
C ILE A 129 8.52 -3.61 -0.56
N GLU A 130 8.89 -2.38 -0.94
CA GLU A 130 10.29 -2.00 -1.24
C GLU A 130 11.23 -2.24 -0.05
N LYS A 131 10.74 -2.03 1.18
CA LYS A 131 11.53 -2.34 2.40
C LYS A 131 11.87 -3.82 2.53
N LEU A 132 11.12 -4.71 1.89
CA LEU A 132 11.44 -6.14 1.83
C LEU A 132 12.67 -6.41 0.95
N GLU A 133 12.91 -5.62 -0.10
CA GLU A 133 14.12 -5.70 -0.90
C GLU A 133 15.36 -5.48 -0.04
N LEU A 134 15.39 -4.38 0.71
CA LEU A 134 16.51 -4.06 1.58
C LEU A 134 16.79 -5.21 2.57
N CYS A 135 15.74 -5.85 3.07
CA CYS A 135 15.88 -7.00 3.96
C CYS A 135 16.47 -8.23 3.26
N LEU A 136 15.90 -8.60 2.10
CA LEU A 136 16.26 -9.83 1.38
C LEU A 136 17.57 -9.70 0.61
N ALA A 137 17.78 -8.57 -0.07
CA ALA A 137 18.93 -8.38 -0.94
C ALA A 137 20.20 -7.98 -0.19
N HIS A 138 20.08 -7.25 0.92
CA HIS A 138 21.19 -6.69 1.65
C HIS A 138 21.29 -7.24 3.08
N ASN A 139 20.29 -6.99 3.93
CA ASN A 139 20.43 -7.23 5.37
C ASN A 139 20.69 -8.69 5.72
N ILE A 140 20.07 -9.66 5.04
CA ILE A 140 20.28 -11.09 5.35
C ILE A 140 21.67 -11.56 4.95
N PRO A 141 22.17 -11.33 3.70
CA PRO A 141 23.54 -11.70 3.35
C PRO A 141 24.60 -10.93 4.16
N GLU A 142 24.39 -9.63 4.41
CA GLU A 142 25.31 -8.80 5.19
C GLU A 142 25.38 -9.25 6.65
N LEU A 143 24.25 -9.59 7.28
CA LEU A 143 24.21 -10.15 8.63
C LEU A 143 25.13 -11.37 8.73
N VAL A 144 25.05 -12.29 7.76
CA VAL A 144 25.88 -13.49 7.75
C VAL A 144 27.34 -13.13 7.55
N SER A 145 27.67 -12.21 6.65
CA SER A 145 29.04 -11.77 6.41
C SER A 145 29.64 -11.07 7.64
N TYR A 146 28.90 -10.13 8.26
CA TYR A 146 29.35 -9.39 9.47
C TYR A 146 29.53 -10.26 10.71
N LEU A 147 28.82 -11.38 10.80
CA LEU A 147 29.01 -12.34 11.89
C LEU A 147 30.14 -13.34 11.59
N THR A 148 30.28 -13.78 10.32
CA THR A 148 31.26 -14.81 9.96
C THR A 148 32.68 -14.28 10.08
N GLY A 149 32.98 -13.07 9.60
CA GLY A 149 34.32 -12.47 9.66
C GLY A 149 34.91 -12.45 11.05
N PRO A 150 34.28 -11.75 12.02
CA PRO A 150 34.75 -11.70 13.40
C PRO A 150 34.93 -13.08 14.07
N VAL A 151 33.98 -14.02 13.82
CA VAL A 151 34.09 -15.38 14.39
C VAL A 151 35.30 -16.11 13.86
N VAL A 152 35.58 -16.04 12.57
CA VAL A 152 36.71 -16.70 11.90
C VAL A 152 38.03 -16.07 12.35
N ILE A 153 38.09 -14.73 12.45
CA ILE A 153 39.27 -14.02 12.92
C ILE A 153 39.53 -14.39 14.38
N PHE A 154 38.50 -14.38 15.24
CA PHE A 154 38.65 -14.80 16.64
C PHE A 154 39.15 -16.24 16.77
N ALA A 155 38.57 -17.18 16.00
CA ALA A 155 39.05 -18.57 15.99
C ALA A 155 40.53 -18.69 15.60
N TYR A 156 40.98 -17.87 14.65
CA TYR A 156 42.39 -17.81 14.28
C TYR A 156 43.26 -17.23 15.40
N LEU A 157 42.83 -16.11 16.01
CA LEU A 157 43.57 -15.52 17.15
C LEU A 157 43.69 -16.49 18.32
N MET A 158 42.70 -17.35 18.56
CA MET A 158 42.76 -18.43 19.56
C MET A 158 43.88 -19.44 19.25
N THR A 159 44.17 -19.73 17.97
CA THR A 159 45.29 -20.62 17.60
C THR A 159 46.67 -19.99 17.82
N VAL A 160 46.76 -18.66 17.75
CA VAL A 160 48.03 -17.94 17.95
C VAL A 160 48.31 -17.75 19.45
N ASN A 161 47.38 -17.22 20.22
CA ASN A 161 47.46 -17.12 21.66
C ASN A 161 46.07 -16.99 22.31
N ALA A 162 45.62 -18.04 22.97
CA ALA A 162 44.29 -18.10 23.57
C ALA A 162 44.06 -17.02 24.65
N THR A 163 45.09 -16.69 25.46
CA THR A 163 44.95 -15.68 26.51
C THR A 163 44.65 -14.29 25.93
N LEU A 164 45.44 -13.85 24.94
CA LEU A 164 45.22 -12.56 24.30
C LEU A 164 43.90 -12.53 23.48
N ALA A 165 43.53 -13.65 22.84
CA ALA A 165 42.29 -13.77 22.14
C ALA A 165 41.06 -13.60 23.08
N LEU A 166 41.09 -14.23 24.26
CA LEU A 166 40.02 -14.03 25.25
C LEU A 166 39.99 -12.60 25.80
N ILE A 167 41.16 -11.99 26.00
CA ILE A 167 41.25 -10.57 26.44
C ILE A 167 40.65 -9.65 25.37
N SER A 168 40.86 -9.92 24.09
CA SER A 168 40.29 -9.12 23.02
C SER A 168 38.75 -9.16 22.95
N LEU A 169 38.08 -10.15 23.57
CA LEU A 169 36.62 -10.21 23.69
C LEU A 169 36.04 -9.39 24.84
N ILE A 170 36.87 -8.96 25.81
CA ILE A 170 36.36 -8.22 26.97
C ILE A 170 35.56 -6.97 26.57
N PRO A 171 36.04 -6.13 25.63
CA PRO A 171 35.26 -4.98 25.16
C PRO A 171 33.86 -5.36 24.66
N LEU A 172 33.72 -6.43 23.90
CA LEU A 172 32.44 -6.90 23.39
C LEU A 172 31.49 -7.35 24.53
N VAL A 173 32.02 -8.07 25.52
CA VAL A 173 31.23 -8.51 26.68
C VAL A 173 30.72 -7.32 27.48
N LEU A 174 31.57 -6.30 27.69
CA LEU A 174 31.17 -5.05 28.35
C LEU A 174 30.18 -4.24 27.55
N ASP A 175 30.18 -4.40 26.26
CA ASP A 175 29.33 -3.64 25.32
C ASP A 175 27.89 -4.17 25.23
N ILE A 176 27.67 -5.47 25.46
CA ILE A 176 26.33 -6.08 25.42
C ILE A 176 25.30 -5.32 26.29
N PRO A 177 25.57 -5.04 27.61
CA PRO A 177 24.59 -4.30 28.43
C PRO A 177 24.39 -2.86 27.98
N VAL A 178 25.40 -2.21 27.42
CA VAL A 178 25.27 -0.85 26.84
C VAL A 178 24.34 -0.89 25.63
N MET A 179 24.57 -1.81 24.71
CA MET A 179 23.74 -2.02 23.52
C MET A 179 22.29 -2.36 23.88
N MET A 180 22.09 -3.27 24.86
CA MET A 180 20.74 -3.57 25.35
C MET A 180 20.04 -2.32 25.90
N SER A 181 20.78 -1.43 26.59
CA SER A 181 20.25 -0.18 27.12
C SER A 181 19.85 0.81 25.99
N VAL A 182 20.66 0.87 24.92
CA VAL A 182 20.35 1.67 23.72
C VAL A 182 19.07 1.16 23.08
N PHE A 183 18.97 -0.16 22.80
CA PHE A 183 17.79 -0.76 22.18
C PHE A 183 16.53 -0.57 23.04
N LYS A 184 16.61 -0.78 24.33
CA LYS A 184 15.48 -0.59 25.23
C LYS A 184 14.98 0.85 25.18
N LYS A 185 15.86 1.85 25.36
CA LYS A 185 15.48 3.26 25.33
C LYS A 185 14.91 3.68 23.97
N MET A 186 15.49 3.18 22.88
CA MET A 186 15.01 3.44 21.54
C MET A 186 13.61 2.83 21.32
N SER A 187 13.41 1.57 21.71
CA SER A 187 12.12 0.88 21.64
C SER A 187 11.02 1.58 22.43
N ASP A 188 11.35 2.08 23.64
CA ASP A 188 10.38 2.78 24.49
C ASP A 188 9.95 4.15 23.93
N MET A 189 10.81 4.81 23.16
CA MET A 189 10.58 6.18 22.67
C MET A 189 10.16 6.24 21.19
N LEU A 190 10.42 5.22 20.40
CA LEU A 190 10.12 5.17 18.97
C LEU A 190 8.62 5.31 18.66
N PRO A 191 7.68 4.74 19.44
CA PRO A 191 6.24 4.94 19.21
C PRO A 191 5.83 6.41 19.27
N GLU A 192 6.31 7.20 20.24
CA GLU A 192 6.04 8.64 20.37
C GLU A 192 6.55 9.41 19.13
N ALA A 193 7.75 9.07 18.66
CA ALA A 193 8.33 9.68 17.47
C ALA A 193 7.56 9.32 16.19
N ASN A 194 7.09 8.08 16.06
CA ASN A 194 6.29 7.65 14.92
C ASN A 194 4.93 8.36 14.88
N ILE A 195 4.23 8.50 16.02
CA ILE A 195 2.98 9.27 16.11
C ILE A 195 3.20 10.73 15.68
N SER A 196 4.29 11.34 16.13
CA SER A 196 4.65 12.71 15.73
C SER A 196 4.94 12.81 14.23
N LEU A 197 5.59 11.81 13.64
CA LEU A 197 5.87 11.76 12.20
C LEU A 197 4.59 11.55 11.37
N GLU A 198 3.68 10.69 11.83
CA GLU A 198 2.36 10.50 11.19
C GLU A 198 1.53 11.77 11.24
N GLY A 199 1.52 12.46 12.38
CA GLY A 199 0.90 13.77 12.55
C GLY A 199 1.47 14.81 11.58
N PHE A 200 2.79 14.88 11.47
CA PHE A 200 3.48 15.76 10.51
C PHE A 200 3.09 15.44 9.06
N ASN A 201 3.11 14.16 8.67
CA ASN A 201 2.75 13.74 7.31
C ASN A 201 1.29 14.09 6.98
N SER A 202 0.36 13.92 7.93
CA SER A 202 -1.05 14.28 7.77
C SER A 202 -1.20 15.78 7.51
N VAL A 203 -0.55 16.63 8.32
CA VAL A 203 -0.59 18.09 8.17
C VAL A 203 0.10 18.55 6.89
N MET A 204 1.19 17.88 6.47
CA MET A 204 1.85 18.15 5.19
C MET A 204 0.92 17.92 4.01
N VAL A 205 0.18 16.80 4.00
CA VAL A 205 -0.79 16.50 2.95
C VAL A 205 -1.92 17.54 2.94
N GLU A 206 -2.44 17.92 4.12
CA GLU A 206 -3.46 18.97 4.26
C GLU A 206 -2.95 20.31 3.70
N TYR A 207 -1.72 20.69 4.03
CA TYR A 207 -1.07 21.91 3.55
C TYR A 207 -0.93 21.94 2.02
N VAL A 208 -0.44 20.84 1.43
CA VAL A 208 -0.26 20.73 -0.03
C VAL A 208 -1.61 20.75 -0.75
N ARG A 209 -2.62 20.04 -0.25
CA ARG A 209 -3.99 20.07 -0.81
C ARG A 209 -4.62 21.45 -0.71
N GLY A 210 -4.37 22.16 0.39
CA GLY A 210 -4.85 23.52 0.64
C GLY A 210 -4.04 24.62 -0.05
N MET A 211 -3.01 24.31 -0.85
CA MET A 211 -2.06 25.29 -1.39
C MET A 211 -2.72 26.41 -2.20
N ARG A 212 -3.79 26.11 -2.93
CA ARG A 212 -4.57 27.12 -3.68
C ARG A 212 -5.17 28.16 -2.74
N LEU A 213 -5.75 27.71 -1.63
CA LEU A 213 -6.36 28.57 -0.60
C LEU A 213 -5.25 29.39 0.10
N ILE A 214 -4.16 28.73 0.49
CA ILE A 214 -3.01 29.35 1.16
C ILE A 214 -2.44 30.49 0.30
N LYS A 215 -2.27 30.25 -1.00
CA LYS A 215 -1.82 31.28 -1.95
C LYS A 215 -2.84 32.41 -2.14
N ALA A 216 -4.12 32.08 -2.26
CA ALA A 216 -5.20 33.07 -2.43
C ALA A 216 -5.26 34.05 -1.24
N TYR A 217 -5.05 33.54 -0.03
CA TYR A 217 -5.07 34.35 1.21
C TYR A 217 -3.68 34.86 1.63
N ARG A 218 -2.64 34.67 0.80
CA ARG A 218 -1.23 35.05 1.09
C ARG A 218 -0.72 34.54 2.45
N MET A 219 -1.16 33.34 2.85
CA MET A 219 -0.72 32.73 4.08
C MET A 219 0.67 32.13 3.91
N GLY A 220 1.64 32.59 4.72
CA GLY A 220 2.97 31.97 4.78
C GLY A 220 3.01 30.76 5.71
N SER A 221 4.11 29.99 5.69
CA SER A 221 4.31 28.83 6.57
C SER A 221 4.14 29.16 8.06
N LYS A 222 4.55 30.35 8.49
CA LYS A 222 4.38 30.84 9.86
C LYS A 222 2.92 31.10 10.25
N SER A 223 2.05 31.43 9.28
CA SER A 223 0.63 31.68 9.50
C SER A 223 -0.15 30.38 9.66
N PHE A 224 0.38 29.25 9.19
CA PHE A 224 -0.23 27.94 9.36
C PHE A 224 0.33 27.25 10.61
N LYS A 225 -0.14 27.71 11.78
CA LYS A 225 0.32 27.28 13.11
C LYS A 225 0.42 25.77 13.25
N LYS A 226 -0.62 25.03 12.82
CA LYS A 226 -0.69 23.57 12.86
C LYS A 226 0.50 22.90 12.18
N PHE A 227 0.94 23.43 11.03
CA PHE A 227 2.11 22.91 10.31
C PHE A 227 3.41 23.17 11.06
N THR A 228 3.56 24.39 11.58
CA THR A 228 4.74 24.78 12.36
C THR A 228 4.84 23.96 13.65
N GLU A 229 3.73 23.75 14.36
CA GLU A 229 3.66 22.93 15.57
C GLU A 229 4.03 21.46 15.27
N ALA A 230 3.50 20.87 14.19
CA ALA A 230 3.83 19.51 13.79
C ALA A 230 5.32 19.31 13.48
N ILE A 231 5.99 20.32 12.86
CA ILE A 231 7.45 20.30 12.65
C ILE A 231 8.19 20.31 14.00
N PHE A 232 7.79 21.19 14.92
CA PHE A 232 8.45 21.30 16.22
C PHE A 232 8.22 20.06 17.07
N ASP A 233 7.04 19.44 17.02
CA ASP A 233 6.74 18.21 17.77
C ASP A 233 7.60 17.04 17.26
N GLY A 234 7.69 16.86 15.93
CA GLY A 234 8.58 15.88 15.32
C GLY A 234 10.04 16.10 15.72
N ASN A 235 10.52 17.35 15.62
CA ASN A 235 11.88 17.68 16.01
C ASN A 235 12.14 17.45 17.52
N ARG A 236 11.18 17.80 18.39
CA ARG A 236 11.27 17.53 19.84
C ARG A 236 11.37 16.04 20.13
N ALA A 237 10.55 15.21 19.48
CA ALA A 237 10.57 13.77 19.66
C ALA A 237 11.93 13.16 19.27
N TRP A 238 12.46 13.49 18.10
CA TRP A 238 13.77 13.02 17.65
C TRP A 238 14.93 13.54 18.49
N ASN A 239 14.91 14.80 18.90
CA ASN A 239 15.91 15.38 19.81
C ASN A 239 15.90 14.69 21.17
N LYS A 240 14.72 14.29 21.69
CA LYS A 240 14.59 13.55 22.94
C LYS A 240 15.23 12.15 22.82
N ILE A 241 15.02 11.45 21.70
CA ILE A 241 15.67 10.17 21.40
C ILE A 241 17.18 10.37 21.34
N SER A 242 17.67 11.29 20.49
CA SER A 242 19.10 11.55 20.31
C SER A 242 19.81 11.89 21.61
N LYS A 243 19.27 12.79 22.42
CA LYS A 243 19.85 13.17 23.71
C LYS A 243 19.99 11.99 24.69
N LYS A 244 19.09 11.01 24.64
CA LYS A 244 19.12 9.86 25.54
C LYS A 244 19.93 8.68 25.00
N THR A 245 20.04 8.54 23.67
CA THR A 245 20.73 7.41 23.04
C THR A 245 22.15 7.74 22.62
N ALA A 246 22.44 8.98 22.15
CA ALA A 246 23.76 9.35 21.65
C ALA A 246 24.90 9.15 22.67
N PRO A 247 24.77 9.51 23.98
CA PRO A 247 25.85 9.25 24.95
C PRO A 247 26.16 7.77 25.13
N LEU A 248 25.08 6.93 25.15
CA LEU A 248 25.27 5.47 25.28
C LEU A 248 25.88 4.89 24.00
N TYR A 249 25.50 5.44 22.83
CA TYR A 249 26.08 5.04 21.57
C TYR A 249 27.57 5.41 21.47
N ALA A 250 27.95 6.58 21.98
CA ALA A 250 29.35 6.97 22.05
C ALA A 250 30.15 6.00 22.97
N VAL A 251 29.59 5.59 24.13
CA VAL A 251 30.20 4.58 25.01
C VAL A 251 30.32 3.23 24.30
N PHE A 252 29.29 2.81 23.57
CA PHE A 252 29.28 1.60 22.74
C PHE A 252 30.46 1.59 21.74
N ILE A 253 30.62 2.63 20.92
CA ILE A 253 31.73 2.73 19.97
C ILE A 253 33.08 2.71 20.72
N LEU A 254 33.19 3.49 21.77
CA LEU A 254 34.42 3.64 22.54
C LEU A 254 34.86 2.32 23.18
N LEU A 255 33.93 1.53 23.73
CA LEU A 255 34.21 0.19 24.27
C LEU A 255 34.67 -0.75 23.16
N LEU A 256 33.95 -0.79 22.01
CA LEU A 256 34.28 -1.68 20.91
C LEU A 256 35.69 -1.43 20.35
N GLU A 257 36.12 -0.16 20.31
CA GLU A 257 37.45 0.27 19.85
C GLU A 257 38.52 0.18 20.94
N SER A 258 38.11 -0.01 22.20
CA SER A 258 39.05 0.01 23.36
C SER A 258 39.96 -1.22 23.49
N GLY A 259 39.83 -2.19 22.58
CA GLY A 259 40.62 -3.44 22.65
C GLY A 259 42.13 -3.22 22.79
N LEU A 260 42.68 -2.19 22.14
CA LEU A 260 44.11 -1.84 22.26
C LEU A 260 44.53 -1.47 23.66
N LEU A 261 43.65 -0.84 24.45
CA LEU A 261 43.95 -0.45 25.83
C LEU A 261 44.22 -1.67 26.74
N LEU A 262 43.67 -2.82 26.39
CA LEU A 262 43.89 -4.07 27.11
C LEU A 262 45.03 -4.91 26.47
N ILE A 263 45.06 -4.99 25.17
CA ILE A 263 46.01 -5.83 24.41
C ILE A 263 47.44 -5.31 24.55
N VAL A 264 47.67 -3.99 24.45
CA VAL A 264 49.04 -3.44 24.48
C VAL A 264 49.72 -3.64 25.84
N PRO A 265 49.15 -3.29 27.01
CA PRO A 265 49.81 -3.50 28.31
C PRO A 265 49.99 -4.98 28.65
N ILE A 266 48.90 -5.79 28.42
CA ILE A 266 48.95 -7.20 28.81
C ILE A 266 49.81 -7.99 27.84
N GLY A 267 49.67 -7.77 26.53
CA GLY A 267 50.48 -8.39 25.48
C GLY A 267 51.95 -7.98 25.59
N GLY A 268 52.23 -6.69 25.85
CA GLY A 268 53.57 -6.19 26.10
C GLY A 268 54.25 -6.87 27.30
N ARG A 269 53.50 -7.09 28.42
CA ARG A 269 53.99 -7.83 29.56
C ARG A 269 54.30 -9.30 29.23
N LEU A 270 53.43 -9.96 28.48
CA LEU A 270 53.65 -11.34 28.02
C LEU A 270 54.84 -11.45 27.08
N PHE A 271 55.03 -10.47 26.19
CA PHE A 271 56.19 -10.38 25.31
C PHE A 271 57.48 -10.20 26.10
N LEU A 272 57.54 -9.25 27.03
CA LEU A 272 58.71 -9.03 27.89
C LEU A 272 59.07 -10.24 28.75
N ARG A 273 58.10 -11.11 29.07
CA ARG A 273 58.31 -12.37 29.76
C ARG A 273 58.71 -13.52 28.82
N GLY A 274 58.82 -13.29 27.53
CA GLY A 274 59.13 -14.32 26.52
C GLY A 274 58.02 -15.35 26.29
N SER A 275 56.78 -15.06 26.77
CA SER A 275 55.63 -15.96 26.65
C SER A 275 54.98 -15.91 25.27
N ILE A 276 55.21 -14.86 24.48
CA ILE A 276 54.72 -14.69 23.11
C ILE A 276 55.82 -14.10 22.24
N SER A 277 55.75 -14.37 20.91
CA SER A 277 56.68 -13.79 19.95
C SER A 277 56.32 -12.31 19.65
N ALA A 278 57.28 -11.56 19.10
CA ALA A 278 57.08 -10.18 18.68
C ALA A 278 56.01 -10.11 17.57
N SER A 279 56.02 -11.05 16.65
CA SER A 279 55.01 -11.18 15.59
C SER A 279 53.59 -11.42 16.12
N ALA A 280 53.45 -12.30 17.13
CA ALA A 280 52.17 -12.52 17.80
C ALA A 280 51.67 -11.24 18.51
N PHE A 281 52.54 -10.55 19.25
CA PHE A 281 52.19 -9.29 19.90
C PHE A 281 51.72 -8.23 18.91
N LEU A 282 52.42 -8.03 17.79
CA LEU A 282 52.06 -7.08 16.77
C LEU A 282 50.75 -7.48 16.04
N LEU A 283 50.55 -8.78 15.82
CA LEU A 283 49.30 -9.29 15.24
C LEU A 283 48.11 -8.89 16.13
N PHE A 284 48.19 -9.14 17.44
CA PHE A 284 47.14 -8.79 18.37
C PHE A 284 46.96 -7.27 18.50
N ALA A 285 48.04 -6.49 18.51
CA ALA A 285 47.97 -5.04 18.54
C ALA A 285 47.30 -4.45 17.31
N TYR A 286 47.47 -5.08 16.14
CA TYR A 286 46.84 -4.62 14.90
C TYR A 286 45.40 -5.13 14.72
N ILE A 287 45.14 -6.44 14.94
CA ILE A 287 43.86 -7.08 14.62
C ILE A 287 42.94 -7.17 15.83
N GLY A 288 43.52 -7.30 17.05
CA GLY A 288 42.79 -7.68 18.25
C GLY A 288 41.68 -6.72 18.71
N SER A 289 41.62 -5.51 18.17
CA SER A 289 40.49 -4.60 18.34
C SER A 289 39.69 -4.39 17.05
N LEU A 290 40.36 -4.41 15.88
CA LEU A 290 39.73 -4.06 14.60
C LEU A 290 38.65 -5.05 14.17
N TYR A 291 38.80 -6.36 14.44
CA TYR A 291 37.81 -7.35 14.01
C TYR A 291 36.45 -7.18 14.68
N LEU A 292 36.39 -6.57 15.87
CA LEU A 292 35.13 -6.28 16.55
C LEU A 292 34.38 -5.11 15.92
N THR A 293 35.09 -4.18 15.26
CA THR A 293 34.43 -3.04 14.58
C THR A 293 33.60 -3.49 13.35
N GLU A 294 33.86 -4.67 12.79
CA GLU A 294 33.01 -5.28 11.78
C GLU A 294 31.59 -5.60 12.29
N LEU A 295 31.36 -5.59 13.60
CA LEU A 295 30.05 -5.75 14.22
C LEU A 295 29.23 -4.44 14.28
N LEU A 296 29.84 -3.27 14.07
CA LEU A 296 29.15 -1.97 14.12
C LEU A 296 27.93 -1.88 13.17
N PRO A 297 27.99 -2.38 11.91
CA PRO A 297 26.84 -2.33 11.01
C PRO A 297 25.63 -3.13 11.49
N LEU A 298 25.79 -4.12 12.37
CA LEU A 298 24.68 -4.94 12.89
C LEU A 298 23.58 -4.10 13.57
N GLN A 299 23.95 -2.94 14.12
CA GLN A 299 22.99 -2.03 14.72
C GLN A 299 21.99 -1.47 13.70
N GLN A 300 22.46 -1.09 12.51
CA GLN A 300 21.59 -0.58 11.44
C GLN A 300 20.66 -1.67 10.92
N LEU A 301 21.15 -2.90 10.83
CA LEU A 301 20.37 -4.06 10.38
C LEU A 301 19.13 -4.28 11.26
N ALA A 302 19.24 -4.09 12.57
CA ALA A 302 18.12 -4.27 13.49
C ALA A 302 16.94 -3.32 13.17
N GLY A 303 17.23 -2.06 12.86
CA GLY A 303 16.23 -1.08 12.42
C GLY A 303 15.60 -1.44 11.08
N ASN A 304 16.41 -1.89 10.13
CA ASN A 304 15.97 -2.31 8.81
C ASN A 304 15.06 -3.54 8.87
N PHE A 305 15.40 -4.54 9.71
CA PHE A 305 14.53 -5.71 9.93
C PHE A 305 13.19 -5.32 10.54
N ALA A 306 13.15 -4.41 11.51
CA ALA A 306 11.91 -3.93 12.12
C ALA A 306 10.99 -3.27 11.07
N GLN A 307 11.55 -2.47 10.15
CA GLN A 307 10.80 -1.84 9.07
C GLN A 307 10.28 -2.87 8.05
N ALA A 308 11.10 -3.85 7.67
CA ALA A 308 10.70 -4.92 6.77
C ALA A 308 9.57 -5.78 7.37
N PHE A 309 9.67 -6.14 8.66
CA PHE A 309 8.63 -6.89 9.36
C PHE A 309 7.31 -6.12 9.44
N SER A 310 7.35 -4.81 9.67
CA SER A 310 6.16 -3.96 9.58
C SER A 310 5.53 -4.00 8.18
N GLY A 311 6.34 -3.97 7.11
CA GLY A 311 5.87 -4.12 5.74
C GLY A 311 5.19 -5.46 5.47
N ILE A 312 5.78 -6.57 5.98
CA ILE A 312 5.20 -7.92 5.87
C ILE A 312 3.82 -7.98 6.56
N ILE A 313 3.70 -7.42 7.76
CA ILE A 313 2.45 -7.41 8.52
C ILE A 313 1.37 -6.66 7.75
N LYS A 314 1.67 -5.46 7.24
CA LYS A 314 0.71 -4.67 6.45
C LYS A 314 0.29 -5.35 5.15
N ALA A 315 1.22 -6.01 4.45
CA ALA A 315 0.90 -6.80 3.27
C ALA A 315 0.01 -8.01 3.61
N LYS A 316 0.31 -8.68 4.74
CA LYS A 316 -0.48 -9.80 5.26
C LYS A 316 -1.90 -9.36 5.60
N GLU A 317 -2.08 -8.22 6.27
CA GLU A 317 -3.40 -7.67 6.60
C GLU A 317 -4.30 -7.50 5.37
N ILE A 318 -3.74 -7.09 4.23
CA ILE A 318 -4.52 -7.02 2.98
C ILE A 318 -4.86 -8.42 2.48
N LEU A 319 -3.89 -9.34 2.45
CA LEU A 319 -4.08 -10.68 1.93
C LEU A 319 -4.99 -11.56 2.80
N GLU A 320 -5.23 -11.20 4.05
CA GLU A 320 -6.15 -11.89 4.97
C GLU A 320 -7.57 -11.33 4.93
N ILE A 321 -7.83 -10.24 4.19
CA ILE A 321 -9.20 -9.75 4.00
C ILE A 321 -10.02 -10.84 3.31
N PRO A 322 -11.18 -11.24 3.88
CA PRO A 322 -11.98 -12.30 3.30
C PRO A 322 -12.50 -11.91 1.91
N ILE A 323 -12.40 -12.86 0.98
CA ILE A 323 -13.00 -12.75 -0.35
C ILE A 323 -14.45 -13.19 -0.23
N PHE A 324 -15.37 -12.56 -0.97
CA PHE A 324 -16.74 -13.01 -1.02
C PHE A 324 -16.84 -14.33 -1.78
N GLU A 325 -17.21 -15.37 -1.06
CA GLU A 325 -17.49 -16.69 -1.62
C GLU A 325 -18.89 -16.74 -2.24
N GLY A 326 -19.11 -17.67 -3.18
CA GLY A 326 -20.40 -17.88 -3.81
C GLY A 326 -20.31 -18.80 -5.03
N GLY A 327 -21.47 -19.22 -5.55
CA GLY A 327 -21.57 -20.06 -6.76
C GLY A 327 -21.59 -19.22 -8.04
N ASP A 328 -21.24 -19.84 -9.16
CA ASP A 328 -21.13 -19.18 -10.49
C ASP A 328 -22.47 -18.96 -11.20
N ILE A 329 -23.57 -19.49 -10.67
CA ILE A 329 -24.87 -19.44 -11.32
C ILE A 329 -25.58 -18.14 -10.94
N PHE A 330 -25.84 -17.27 -11.91
CA PHE A 330 -26.70 -16.10 -11.76
C PHE A 330 -28.15 -16.46 -12.08
N PRO A 331 -29.16 -15.88 -11.37
CA PRO A 331 -30.57 -16.12 -11.65
C PRO A 331 -31.00 -15.67 -13.05
N GLU A 332 -32.02 -16.31 -13.62
CA GLU A 332 -32.63 -15.92 -14.90
C GLU A 332 -33.56 -14.71 -14.79
N LYS A 333 -34.11 -14.47 -13.59
CA LYS A 333 -34.94 -13.31 -13.28
C LYS A 333 -34.11 -12.26 -12.56
N TYR A 334 -34.44 -11.00 -12.81
CA TYR A 334 -33.69 -9.85 -12.32
C TYR A 334 -34.49 -8.97 -11.35
N ASP A 335 -35.50 -9.58 -10.68
CA ASP A 335 -36.20 -8.97 -9.56
C ASP A 335 -35.24 -8.84 -8.37
N ILE A 336 -35.39 -7.74 -7.63
CA ILE A 336 -34.52 -7.42 -6.49
C ILE A 336 -35.38 -7.31 -5.24
N GLU A 337 -34.98 -8.00 -4.18
CA GLU A 337 -35.70 -7.99 -2.91
C GLU A 337 -34.74 -7.74 -1.73
N LEU A 338 -35.09 -6.80 -0.89
CA LEU A 338 -34.48 -6.58 0.43
C LEU A 338 -35.47 -7.03 1.49
N LYS A 339 -35.05 -7.92 2.42
CA LYS A 339 -35.85 -8.44 3.52
C LYS A 339 -35.26 -8.02 4.85
N ASP A 340 -35.95 -7.16 5.58
CA ASP A 340 -35.59 -6.69 6.93
C ASP A 340 -34.12 -6.29 7.07
N VAL A 341 -33.60 -5.56 6.06
CA VAL A 341 -32.20 -5.21 5.98
C VAL A 341 -31.84 -4.16 7.01
N ARG A 342 -30.81 -4.49 7.81
CA ARG A 342 -30.09 -3.55 8.69
C ARG A 342 -28.64 -3.51 8.29
N PHE A 343 -28.07 -2.28 8.29
CA PHE A 343 -26.67 -2.09 7.92
C PHE A 343 -26.05 -0.87 8.61
N SER A 344 -24.80 -1.03 9.04
CA SER A 344 -23.94 -0.01 9.61
C SER A 344 -22.54 -0.08 8.97
N TYR A 345 -21.89 1.07 8.70
CA TYR A 345 -20.50 1.08 8.24
C TYR A 345 -19.49 0.87 9.37
N ASP A 346 -19.81 1.35 10.58
CA ASP A 346 -18.90 1.36 11.73
C ASP A 346 -19.30 0.35 12.82
N GLY A 347 -20.35 -0.44 12.60
CA GLY A 347 -20.93 -1.36 13.57
C GLY A 347 -21.60 -0.68 14.77
N LYS A 348 -21.75 0.65 14.75
CA LYS A 348 -22.32 1.44 15.85
C LYS A 348 -23.55 2.22 15.44
N THR A 349 -23.49 2.89 14.30
CA THR A 349 -24.56 3.76 13.81
C THR A 349 -25.25 3.12 12.62
N ASN A 350 -26.53 2.75 12.78
CA ASN A 350 -27.30 2.17 11.69
C ASN A 350 -27.55 3.22 10.59
N VAL A 351 -27.19 2.90 9.37
CA VAL A 351 -27.49 3.71 8.17
C VAL A 351 -28.76 3.23 7.49
N LEU A 352 -29.11 1.96 7.66
CA LEU A 352 -30.39 1.39 7.24
C LEU A 352 -30.95 0.54 8.39
N GLU A 353 -32.26 0.66 8.63
CA GLU A 353 -32.99 -0.10 9.64
C GLU A 353 -34.29 -0.66 9.06
N ASN A 354 -34.50 -1.97 9.24
CA ASN A 354 -35.73 -2.68 8.84
C ASN A 354 -36.21 -2.33 7.42
N CYS A 355 -35.25 -2.26 6.47
CA CYS A 355 -35.54 -1.89 5.10
C CYS A 355 -36.08 -3.09 4.32
N CYS A 356 -37.33 -2.98 3.86
CA CYS A 356 -37.96 -3.94 2.97
C CYS A 356 -38.24 -3.27 1.61
N LEU A 357 -37.86 -3.94 0.53
CA LEU A 357 -38.02 -3.43 -0.85
C LEU A 357 -38.24 -4.61 -1.80
N TYR A 358 -39.15 -4.46 -2.73
CA TYR A 358 -39.29 -5.37 -3.86
C TYR A 358 -39.37 -4.58 -5.18
N ILE A 359 -38.45 -4.88 -6.10
CA ILE A 359 -38.38 -4.33 -7.45
C ILE A 359 -38.61 -5.48 -8.43
N ARG A 360 -39.56 -5.33 -9.32
CA ARG A 360 -39.88 -6.34 -10.34
C ARG A 360 -38.83 -6.37 -11.44
N ASP A 361 -38.70 -7.51 -12.08
CA ASP A 361 -37.87 -7.62 -13.28
C ASP A 361 -38.31 -6.63 -14.36
N GLY A 362 -37.34 -5.87 -14.91
CA GLY A 362 -37.59 -4.83 -15.90
C GLY A 362 -38.17 -3.51 -15.36
N GLU A 363 -38.41 -3.40 -14.03
CA GLU A 363 -38.96 -2.20 -13.41
C GLU A 363 -37.88 -1.13 -13.19
N LYS A 364 -38.27 0.15 -13.32
CA LYS A 364 -37.43 1.32 -13.08
C LYS A 364 -37.89 2.00 -11.81
N VAL A 365 -37.02 2.04 -10.81
CA VAL A 365 -37.30 2.62 -9.50
C VAL A 365 -36.35 3.79 -9.22
N ALA A 366 -36.92 4.95 -8.89
CA ALA A 366 -36.17 6.09 -8.39
C ALA A 366 -36.09 6.06 -6.87
N VAL A 367 -34.90 6.27 -6.30
CA VAL A 367 -34.67 6.39 -4.85
C VAL A 367 -34.50 7.86 -4.51
N VAL A 368 -35.38 8.41 -3.69
CA VAL A 368 -35.38 9.82 -3.25
C VAL A 368 -35.30 9.90 -1.73
N GLY A 369 -34.73 10.96 -1.20
CA GLY A 369 -34.57 11.17 0.25
C GLY A 369 -33.52 12.23 0.55
N ALA A 370 -33.40 12.64 1.81
CA ALA A 370 -32.39 13.60 2.26
C ALA A 370 -30.97 13.12 1.99
N SER A 371 -30.00 14.04 1.95
CA SER A 371 -28.60 13.66 1.95
C SER A 371 -28.25 12.88 3.22
N GLY A 372 -27.56 11.76 3.08
CA GLY A 372 -27.22 10.89 4.23
C GLY A 372 -28.32 9.91 4.65
N ALA A 373 -29.50 9.90 4.02
CA ALA A 373 -30.61 8.99 4.39
C ALA A 373 -30.40 7.50 4.03
N GLY A 374 -29.25 7.12 3.45
CA GLY A 374 -28.95 5.71 3.11
C GLY A 374 -29.23 5.32 1.63
N LYS A 375 -29.55 6.26 0.73
CA LYS A 375 -29.86 5.97 -0.69
C LYS A 375 -28.73 5.22 -1.41
N SER A 376 -27.51 5.75 -1.37
CA SER A 376 -26.34 5.12 -2.01
C SER A 376 -25.95 3.82 -1.30
N THR A 377 -26.30 3.67 -0.02
CA THR A 377 -26.08 2.44 0.75
C THR A 377 -26.98 1.31 0.22
N ILE A 378 -28.24 1.57 -0.12
CA ILE A 378 -29.14 0.58 -0.75
C ILE A 378 -28.51 0.04 -2.05
N ALA A 379 -28.02 0.94 -2.91
CA ALA A 379 -27.35 0.56 -4.15
C ALA A 379 -26.05 -0.25 -3.90
N ALA A 380 -25.25 0.15 -2.90
CA ALA A 380 -24.03 -0.54 -2.52
C ALA A 380 -24.29 -1.95 -2.00
N LEU A 381 -25.38 -2.16 -1.25
CA LEU A 381 -25.78 -3.49 -0.74
C LEU A 381 -26.30 -4.39 -1.86
N ILE A 382 -27.07 -3.85 -2.82
CA ILE A 382 -27.54 -4.62 -3.99
C ILE A 382 -26.36 -5.06 -4.86
N ALA A 383 -25.33 -4.19 -5.03
CA ALA A 383 -24.09 -4.55 -5.72
C ALA A 383 -23.13 -5.38 -4.86
N ARG A 384 -23.53 -5.71 -3.61
CA ARG A 384 -22.70 -6.42 -2.63
C ARG A 384 -21.32 -5.80 -2.42
N PHE A 385 -21.25 -4.46 -2.38
CA PHE A 385 -20.01 -3.78 -1.94
C PHE A 385 -19.77 -3.98 -0.46
N TYR A 386 -20.84 -4.25 0.28
CA TYR A 386 -20.88 -4.64 1.69
C TYR A 386 -21.88 -5.76 1.87
N ASP A 387 -21.67 -6.63 2.84
CA ASP A 387 -22.68 -7.56 3.31
C ASP A 387 -23.58 -6.88 4.36
N VAL A 388 -24.84 -7.24 4.42
CA VAL A 388 -25.78 -6.74 5.43
C VAL A 388 -25.48 -7.30 6.81
N ASP A 389 -25.70 -6.52 7.87
CA ASP A 389 -25.58 -6.96 9.27
C ASP A 389 -26.71 -7.90 9.66
N CYS A 390 -27.95 -7.59 9.25
CA CYS A 390 -29.12 -8.44 9.41
C CYS A 390 -30.00 -8.37 8.17
N GLY A 391 -30.84 -9.38 7.97
CA GLY A 391 -31.69 -9.48 6.81
C GLY A 391 -30.99 -10.08 5.59
N GLU A 392 -31.62 -9.95 4.44
CA GLU A 392 -31.15 -10.53 3.19
C GLU A 392 -31.35 -9.59 2.00
N VAL A 393 -30.40 -9.61 1.06
CA VAL A 393 -30.53 -9.01 -0.27
C VAL A 393 -30.60 -10.15 -1.29
N MET A 394 -31.65 -10.18 -2.09
CA MET A 394 -31.92 -11.24 -3.06
C MET A 394 -32.05 -10.67 -4.46
N ILE A 395 -31.58 -11.43 -5.46
CA ILE A 395 -31.77 -11.17 -6.89
C ILE A 395 -32.32 -12.47 -7.49
N GLY A 396 -33.47 -12.39 -8.18
CA GLY A 396 -34.12 -13.55 -8.77
C GLY A 396 -34.40 -14.66 -7.77
N GLY A 397 -34.77 -14.32 -6.53
CA GLY A 397 -35.02 -15.26 -5.45
C GLY A 397 -33.75 -15.90 -4.84
N LYS A 398 -32.54 -15.51 -5.27
CA LYS A 398 -31.27 -16.02 -4.72
C LYS A 398 -30.57 -14.94 -3.91
N ASN A 399 -30.13 -15.29 -2.68
CA ASN A 399 -29.37 -14.36 -1.84
C ASN A 399 -28.03 -14.00 -2.52
N VAL A 400 -27.70 -12.72 -2.59
CA VAL A 400 -26.47 -12.22 -3.23
C VAL A 400 -25.20 -12.78 -2.57
N LYS A 401 -25.25 -13.17 -1.29
CA LYS A 401 -24.16 -13.84 -0.59
C LYS A 401 -23.80 -15.21 -1.19
N ASN A 402 -24.76 -15.85 -1.86
CA ASN A 402 -24.59 -17.15 -2.50
C ASN A 402 -24.18 -17.06 -3.98
N ILE A 403 -23.94 -15.86 -4.50
CA ILE A 403 -23.48 -15.61 -5.86
C ILE A 403 -22.03 -15.16 -5.81
N ARG A 404 -21.15 -15.75 -6.65
CA ARG A 404 -19.75 -15.30 -6.74
C ARG A 404 -19.70 -13.83 -7.14
N TYR A 405 -18.83 -13.05 -6.48
CA TYR A 405 -18.80 -11.61 -6.59
C TYR A 405 -18.58 -11.12 -8.03
N GLU A 406 -17.67 -11.76 -8.78
CA GLU A 406 -17.43 -11.44 -10.17
C GLU A 406 -18.66 -11.73 -11.04
N THR A 407 -19.36 -12.86 -10.81
CA THR A 407 -20.58 -13.21 -11.52
C THR A 407 -21.71 -12.20 -11.23
N LEU A 408 -21.83 -11.77 -9.97
CA LEU A 408 -22.78 -10.72 -9.57
C LEU A 408 -22.47 -9.41 -10.31
N LEU A 409 -21.23 -8.95 -10.26
CA LEU A 409 -20.82 -7.69 -10.89
C LEU A 409 -20.86 -7.75 -12.42
N GLN A 410 -20.68 -8.91 -13.06
CA GLN A 410 -20.90 -9.05 -14.52
C GLN A 410 -22.33 -8.71 -14.93
N ASN A 411 -23.32 -9.03 -14.08
CA ASN A 411 -24.74 -8.82 -14.34
C ASN A 411 -25.31 -7.50 -13.80
N ILE A 412 -24.48 -6.66 -13.18
CA ILE A 412 -24.85 -5.33 -12.69
C ILE A 412 -23.98 -4.28 -13.38
N SER A 413 -24.58 -3.32 -14.07
CA SER A 413 -23.91 -2.10 -14.55
C SER A 413 -24.10 -0.98 -13.54
N ILE A 414 -23.02 -0.24 -13.22
CA ILE A 414 -23.08 0.88 -12.28
C ILE A 414 -22.50 2.12 -12.94
N VAL A 415 -23.24 3.22 -12.90
CA VAL A 415 -22.74 4.55 -13.27
C VAL A 415 -22.61 5.35 -11.99
N PHE A 416 -21.38 5.58 -11.56
CA PHE A 416 -21.06 6.30 -10.32
C PHE A 416 -21.22 7.81 -10.47
N GLN A 417 -21.47 8.49 -9.36
CA GLN A 417 -21.54 9.96 -9.27
C GLN A 417 -20.25 10.62 -9.79
N LYS A 418 -19.09 10.11 -9.37
CA LYS A 418 -17.79 10.58 -9.84
C LYS A 418 -17.26 9.62 -10.90
N THR A 419 -17.29 10.06 -12.15
CA THR A 419 -16.75 9.27 -13.26
C THR A 419 -15.22 9.29 -13.23
N PHE A 420 -14.63 8.10 -13.19
CA PHE A 420 -13.21 7.90 -13.33
C PHE A 420 -12.85 7.50 -14.77
N LEU A 421 -11.84 8.18 -15.34
CA LEU A 421 -11.23 7.82 -16.62
C LEU A 421 -9.74 7.55 -16.41
N THR A 422 -9.25 6.45 -17.02
CA THR A 422 -7.83 6.12 -17.07
C THR A 422 -7.10 7.05 -18.07
N GLN A 423 -5.77 7.06 -18.03
CA GLN A 423 -4.97 7.87 -18.98
C GLN A 423 -4.89 7.27 -20.39
N ASP A 424 -5.56 6.15 -20.60
CA ASP A 424 -5.61 5.41 -21.86
C ASP A 424 -6.45 6.15 -22.92
N SER A 425 -6.62 5.54 -24.09
CA SER A 425 -7.46 6.07 -25.16
C SER A 425 -8.94 6.13 -24.77
N VAL A 426 -9.74 6.90 -25.49
CA VAL A 426 -11.20 6.91 -25.31
C VAL A 426 -11.77 5.52 -25.59
N PHE A 427 -11.24 4.81 -26.59
CA PHE A 427 -11.60 3.42 -26.89
C PHE A 427 -11.41 2.52 -25.67
N ASP A 428 -10.20 2.49 -25.08
CA ASP A 428 -9.90 1.67 -23.91
C ASP A 428 -10.76 2.06 -22.71
N ASN A 429 -11.02 3.35 -22.54
CA ASN A 429 -11.90 3.85 -21.49
C ASN A 429 -13.35 3.40 -21.64
N ILE A 430 -13.86 3.19 -22.85
CA ILE A 430 -15.21 2.63 -23.06
C ILE A 430 -15.18 1.11 -22.90
N CYS A 431 -14.18 0.44 -23.45
CA CYS A 431 -14.05 -1.02 -23.37
C CYS A 431 -13.79 -1.54 -21.93
N MET A 432 -12.94 -0.86 -21.15
CA MET A 432 -12.55 -1.29 -19.79
C MET A 432 -12.19 -2.78 -19.72
N GLY A 433 -11.40 -3.25 -20.67
CA GLY A 433 -10.97 -4.65 -20.75
C GLY A 433 -11.97 -5.63 -21.38
N MET A 434 -13.16 -5.19 -21.79
CA MET A 434 -14.09 -6.00 -22.58
C MET A 434 -13.55 -6.18 -24.00
N ASN A 435 -13.69 -7.39 -24.55
CA ASN A 435 -13.30 -7.66 -25.93
C ASN A 435 -14.42 -7.16 -26.88
N ALA A 436 -14.31 -5.91 -27.36
CA ALA A 436 -15.27 -5.28 -28.23
C ALA A 436 -14.60 -4.68 -29.47
N SER A 437 -15.28 -4.79 -30.63
CA SER A 437 -14.82 -4.14 -31.86
C SER A 437 -15.07 -2.62 -31.82
N LEU A 438 -14.32 -1.86 -32.62
CA LEU A 438 -14.54 -0.41 -32.77
C LEU A 438 -15.98 -0.09 -33.17
N THR A 439 -16.61 -0.93 -34.00
CA THR A 439 -18.02 -0.76 -34.41
C THR A 439 -18.97 -0.84 -33.22
N GLN A 440 -18.79 -1.81 -32.33
CA GLN A 440 -19.58 -1.97 -31.11
C GLN A 440 -19.38 -0.80 -30.13
N VAL A 441 -18.14 -0.33 -29.99
CA VAL A 441 -17.81 0.83 -29.16
C VAL A 441 -18.45 2.10 -29.71
N ARG A 442 -18.41 2.32 -31.02
CA ARG A 442 -19.08 3.44 -31.68
C ARG A 442 -20.60 3.40 -31.54
N GLU A 443 -21.20 2.22 -31.67
CA GLU A 443 -22.64 2.06 -31.46
C GLU A 443 -23.03 2.40 -30.00
N ALA A 444 -22.26 1.96 -29.03
CA ALA A 444 -22.47 2.30 -27.63
C ALA A 444 -22.29 3.81 -27.37
N ALA A 445 -21.26 4.43 -27.95
CA ALA A 445 -20.99 5.86 -27.85
C ALA A 445 -22.11 6.70 -28.53
N SER A 446 -22.62 6.27 -29.66
CA SER A 446 -23.76 6.93 -30.36
C SER A 446 -25.01 6.88 -29.47
N LYS A 447 -25.35 5.72 -28.89
CA LYS A 447 -26.47 5.60 -27.94
C LYS A 447 -26.27 6.46 -26.69
N ALA A 448 -25.02 6.68 -26.28
CA ALA A 448 -24.63 7.56 -25.17
C ALA A 448 -24.52 9.04 -25.58
N GLN A 449 -24.84 9.42 -26.83
CA GLN A 449 -24.76 10.78 -27.34
C GLN A 449 -23.37 11.41 -27.24
N ILE A 450 -22.29 10.63 -27.50
CA ILE A 450 -20.88 11.08 -27.38
C ILE A 450 -20.03 10.77 -28.63
N ASP A 451 -20.54 9.97 -29.62
CA ASP A 451 -19.76 9.57 -30.80
C ASP A 451 -19.32 10.78 -31.65
N ASP A 452 -20.22 11.73 -31.90
CA ASP A 452 -19.90 12.94 -32.68
C ASP A 452 -18.81 13.78 -32.03
N PHE A 453 -18.86 13.92 -30.69
CA PHE A 453 -17.82 14.60 -29.95
C PHE A 453 -16.49 13.85 -30.06
N ILE A 454 -16.48 12.53 -29.88
CA ILE A 454 -15.24 11.72 -29.96
C ILE A 454 -14.65 11.84 -31.38
N MET A 455 -15.47 11.78 -32.42
CA MET A 455 -15.04 11.93 -33.81
C MET A 455 -14.51 13.34 -34.15
N SER A 456 -14.87 14.36 -33.38
CA SER A 456 -14.34 15.72 -33.51
C SER A 456 -12.96 15.89 -32.88
N LEU A 457 -12.51 14.93 -32.07
CA LEU A 457 -11.17 14.96 -31.48
C LEU A 457 -10.09 14.66 -32.53
N PRO A 458 -8.87 15.21 -32.40
CA PRO A 458 -7.80 15.05 -33.40
C PRO A 458 -7.50 13.58 -33.75
N ASP A 459 -7.49 12.69 -32.76
CA ASP A 459 -7.18 11.27 -32.93
C ASP A 459 -8.45 10.38 -32.75
N GLY A 460 -9.66 10.97 -32.74
CA GLY A 460 -10.91 10.24 -32.56
C GLY A 460 -10.89 9.36 -31.31
N TYR A 461 -11.18 8.06 -31.47
CA TYR A 461 -11.21 7.07 -30.40
C TYR A 461 -9.83 6.75 -29.80
N ASP A 462 -8.74 7.00 -30.53
CA ASP A 462 -7.37 6.81 -30.04
C ASP A 462 -6.88 7.99 -29.19
N THR A 463 -7.67 9.06 -29.08
CA THR A 463 -7.34 10.23 -28.27
C THR A 463 -7.13 9.84 -26.81
N LYS A 464 -5.95 10.16 -26.23
CA LYS A 464 -5.65 9.92 -24.82
C LYS A 464 -6.36 10.94 -23.94
N VAL A 465 -7.04 10.42 -22.92
CA VAL A 465 -7.94 11.17 -22.05
C VAL A 465 -7.19 12.14 -21.11
N GLY A 466 -5.89 11.92 -20.87
CA GLY A 466 -5.09 12.70 -19.92
C GLY A 466 -5.33 12.30 -18.46
N SER A 467 -4.57 12.91 -17.55
CA SER A 467 -4.64 12.55 -16.12
C SER A 467 -6.04 12.75 -15.56
N TYR A 468 -6.68 11.66 -15.14
CA TYR A 468 -8.05 11.64 -14.58
C TYR A 468 -9.11 12.32 -15.46
N GLY A 469 -8.93 12.29 -16.78
CA GLY A 469 -9.86 12.93 -17.72
C GLY A 469 -9.80 14.46 -17.71
N SER A 470 -8.66 15.05 -17.39
CA SER A 470 -8.50 16.52 -17.29
C SER A 470 -8.85 17.29 -18.57
N ARG A 471 -8.88 16.59 -19.72
CA ARG A 471 -9.21 17.17 -21.03
C ARG A 471 -10.70 17.17 -21.35
N PHE A 472 -11.55 16.54 -20.53
CA PHE A 472 -12.97 16.36 -20.77
C PHE A 472 -13.81 17.09 -19.71
N SER A 473 -14.91 17.69 -20.14
CA SER A 473 -15.92 18.27 -19.25
C SER A 473 -16.62 17.21 -18.39
N GLY A 474 -17.31 17.62 -17.34
CA GLY A 474 -18.07 16.70 -16.49
C GLY A 474 -19.13 15.89 -17.28
N GLY A 475 -19.84 16.55 -18.21
CA GLY A 475 -20.86 15.90 -19.04
C GLY A 475 -20.27 14.89 -20.03
N GLU A 476 -19.14 15.19 -20.66
CA GLU A 476 -18.44 14.27 -21.56
C GLU A 476 -17.94 13.03 -20.83
N LYS A 477 -17.31 13.19 -19.66
CA LYS A 477 -16.90 12.05 -18.80
C LYS A 477 -18.08 11.15 -18.47
N GLN A 478 -19.20 11.75 -18.15
CA GLN A 478 -20.41 11.04 -17.77
C GLN A 478 -21.00 10.26 -18.95
N ARG A 479 -21.04 10.85 -20.15
CA ARG A 479 -21.48 10.15 -21.36
C ARG A 479 -20.54 9.00 -21.73
N ILE A 480 -19.23 9.13 -21.50
CA ILE A 480 -18.29 8.00 -21.64
C ILE A 480 -18.63 6.89 -20.64
N ALA A 481 -18.95 7.20 -19.37
CA ALA A 481 -19.38 6.20 -18.40
C ALA A 481 -20.71 5.53 -18.78
N ILE A 482 -21.64 6.28 -19.36
CA ILE A 482 -22.89 5.73 -19.91
C ILE A 482 -22.59 4.81 -21.09
N ALA A 483 -21.65 5.17 -21.99
CA ALA A 483 -21.22 4.31 -23.10
C ALA A 483 -20.62 2.97 -22.59
N ARG A 484 -19.80 3.00 -21.53
CA ARG A 484 -19.33 1.78 -20.83
C ARG A 484 -20.49 0.89 -20.39
N ALA A 485 -21.49 1.47 -19.73
CA ALA A 485 -22.64 0.74 -19.22
C ALA A 485 -23.52 0.18 -20.35
N ILE A 486 -23.65 0.89 -21.48
CA ILE A 486 -24.34 0.40 -22.67
C ILE A 486 -23.57 -0.76 -23.30
N LEU A 487 -22.25 -0.64 -23.46
CA LEU A 487 -21.40 -1.69 -24.03
C LEU A 487 -21.44 -2.96 -23.19
N LYS A 488 -21.36 -2.83 -21.86
CA LYS A 488 -21.45 -3.94 -20.91
C LYS A 488 -22.79 -4.67 -20.97
N ASN A 489 -23.86 -3.95 -21.24
CA ASN A 489 -25.23 -4.44 -21.43
C ASN A 489 -25.75 -5.39 -20.34
N ALA A 490 -25.40 -5.14 -19.07
CA ALA A 490 -25.91 -5.94 -17.96
C ALA A 490 -27.42 -5.75 -17.74
N PRO A 491 -28.14 -6.80 -17.25
CA PRO A 491 -29.59 -6.76 -17.05
C PRO A 491 -30.04 -5.86 -15.90
N ILE A 492 -29.20 -5.67 -14.89
CA ILE A 492 -29.45 -4.77 -13.76
C ILE A 492 -28.61 -3.51 -13.91
N LEU A 493 -29.22 -2.35 -13.70
CA LEU A 493 -28.56 -1.05 -13.82
C LEU A 493 -28.75 -0.22 -12.56
N ILE A 494 -27.65 0.27 -12.02
CA ILE A 494 -27.62 1.21 -10.89
C ILE A 494 -27.04 2.55 -11.39
N LEU A 495 -27.79 3.63 -11.22
CA LEU A 495 -27.38 4.99 -11.56
C LEU A 495 -27.28 5.82 -10.27
N ASP A 496 -26.06 6.16 -9.86
CA ASP A 496 -25.83 7.00 -8.67
C ASP A 496 -25.54 8.44 -9.10
N GLU A 497 -26.53 9.34 -8.90
CA GLU A 497 -26.45 10.78 -9.21
C GLU A 497 -25.93 11.11 -10.63
N ALA A 498 -26.23 10.27 -11.60
CA ALA A 498 -25.67 10.35 -12.95
C ALA A 498 -25.93 11.68 -13.71
N THR A 499 -26.52 12.69 -13.08
CA THR A 499 -26.93 13.95 -13.75
C THR A 499 -26.45 15.24 -13.05
N SER A 500 -25.65 15.17 -11.97
CA SER A 500 -25.43 16.32 -11.08
C SER A 500 -24.48 17.42 -11.59
N ALA A 501 -23.68 17.18 -12.63
CA ALA A 501 -22.53 18.03 -12.99
C ALA A 501 -22.58 18.66 -14.40
N ALA A 502 -23.72 18.65 -15.10
CA ALA A 502 -23.78 19.10 -16.50
C ALA A 502 -24.48 20.45 -16.68
N ASP A 503 -23.96 21.25 -17.63
CA ASP A 503 -24.62 22.44 -18.17
C ASP A 503 -25.95 22.07 -18.86
N PRO A 504 -26.91 23.03 -19.03
CA PRO A 504 -28.24 22.74 -19.58
C PRO A 504 -28.24 22.03 -20.94
N GLU A 505 -27.29 22.34 -21.84
CA GLU A 505 -27.16 21.70 -23.15
C GLU A 505 -26.71 20.24 -23.01
N ASN A 506 -25.68 19.99 -22.25
CA ASN A 506 -25.18 18.64 -21.93
C ASN A 506 -26.23 17.79 -21.20
N GLN A 507 -27.14 18.42 -20.45
CA GLN A 507 -28.21 17.73 -19.72
C GLN A 507 -29.19 16.99 -20.63
N MET A 508 -29.61 17.60 -21.75
CA MET A 508 -30.52 16.95 -22.66
C MET A 508 -29.92 15.70 -23.34
N GLU A 509 -28.63 15.76 -23.66
CA GLU A 509 -27.89 14.63 -24.22
C GLU A 509 -27.73 13.50 -23.20
N ILE A 510 -27.39 13.85 -21.94
CA ILE A 510 -27.29 12.87 -20.84
C ILE A 510 -28.66 12.20 -20.59
N ASP A 511 -29.76 12.96 -20.56
CA ASP A 511 -31.10 12.41 -20.33
C ASP A 511 -31.51 11.45 -21.47
N LYS A 512 -31.17 11.76 -22.74
CA LYS A 512 -31.36 10.85 -23.88
C LYS A 512 -30.51 9.59 -23.74
N ALA A 513 -29.25 9.75 -23.36
CA ALA A 513 -28.32 8.64 -23.15
C ALA A 513 -28.82 7.69 -22.04
N ILE A 514 -29.26 8.24 -20.89
CA ILE A 514 -29.85 7.47 -19.79
C ILE A 514 -31.13 6.74 -20.25
N LYS A 515 -32.01 7.41 -21.00
CA LYS A 515 -33.23 6.78 -21.54
C LYS A 515 -32.90 5.58 -22.43
N ASN A 516 -31.86 5.70 -23.27
CA ASN A 516 -31.40 4.59 -24.10
C ASN A 516 -30.79 3.44 -23.24
N LEU A 517 -30.02 3.78 -22.23
CA LEU A 517 -29.38 2.81 -21.33
C LEU A 517 -30.38 1.99 -20.50
N CYS A 518 -31.50 2.62 -20.08
CA CYS A 518 -32.54 2.00 -19.24
C CYS A 518 -33.49 1.05 -19.95
N LYS A 519 -33.42 0.94 -21.28
CA LYS A 519 -34.38 0.10 -22.06
C LYS A 519 -34.19 -1.38 -21.74
N GLY A 520 -35.29 -2.07 -21.35
CA GLY A 520 -35.34 -3.51 -21.13
C GLY A 520 -34.48 -4.00 -19.94
N LYS A 521 -34.26 -3.17 -18.94
CA LYS A 521 -33.45 -3.49 -17.76
C LYS A 521 -34.19 -3.21 -16.46
N THR A 522 -33.82 -3.92 -15.39
CA THR A 522 -34.21 -3.57 -14.03
C THR A 522 -33.30 -2.42 -13.56
N VAL A 523 -33.89 -1.26 -13.23
CA VAL A 523 -33.12 -0.03 -13.02
C VAL A 523 -33.39 0.58 -11.65
N ILE A 524 -32.31 0.93 -10.96
CA ILE A 524 -32.33 1.71 -9.71
C ILE A 524 -31.64 3.04 -9.97
N ILE A 525 -32.33 4.15 -9.76
CA ILE A 525 -31.80 5.49 -9.95
C ILE A 525 -31.81 6.24 -8.62
N ILE A 526 -30.64 6.55 -8.10
CA ILE A 526 -30.51 7.45 -6.95
C ILE A 526 -30.67 8.88 -7.49
N ALA A 527 -31.86 9.45 -7.23
CA ALA A 527 -32.25 10.70 -7.84
C ALA A 527 -31.96 11.90 -6.92
N HIS A 528 -31.01 12.73 -7.31
CA HIS A 528 -30.82 14.09 -6.78
C HIS A 528 -31.58 15.14 -7.62
N ARG A 529 -31.93 14.80 -8.88
CA ARG A 529 -32.77 15.63 -9.72
C ARG A 529 -34.11 14.94 -9.97
N LEU A 530 -35.17 15.59 -9.56
CA LEU A 530 -36.53 15.05 -9.69
C LEU A 530 -37.02 14.93 -11.15
N SER A 531 -36.30 15.50 -12.14
CA SER A 531 -36.61 15.32 -13.56
C SER A 531 -36.56 13.86 -14.01
N VAL A 532 -35.63 13.08 -13.44
CA VAL A 532 -35.42 11.67 -13.77
C VAL A 532 -36.52 10.78 -13.17
N VAL A 533 -37.14 11.23 -12.08
CA VAL A 533 -38.21 10.50 -11.38
C VAL A 533 -39.41 10.22 -12.28
N ARG A 534 -39.74 11.15 -13.18
CA ARG A 534 -40.85 10.96 -14.15
C ARG A 534 -40.62 9.86 -15.17
N MET A 535 -39.38 9.37 -15.30
CA MET A 535 -39.04 8.27 -16.21
C MET A 535 -39.13 6.90 -15.52
N CYS A 536 -39.40 6.90 -14.22
CA CYS A 536 -39.45 5.70 -13.40
C CYS A 536 -40.89 5.25 -13.18
N ASP A 537 -41.06 3.94 -13.05
CA ASP A 537 -42.39 3.32 -12.84
C ASP A 537 -42.84 3.55 -11.38
N ARG A 538 -41.89 3.48 -10.41
CA ARG A 538 -42.15 3.77 -8.99
C ARG A 538 -41.04 4.62 -8.41
N VAL A 539 -41.37 5.24 -7.31
CA VAL A 539 -40.44 6.03 -6.47
C VAL A 539 -40.40 5.45 -5.08
N LEU A 540 -39.20 5.29 -4.56
CA LEU A 540 -38.87 4.86 -3.21
C LEU A 540 -38.47 6.07 -2.39
N VAL A 541 -39.15 6.34 -1.28
CA VAL A 541 -38.82 7.43 -0.38
C VAL A 541 -38.07 6.89 0.82
N VAL A 542 -36.86 7.41 1.06
CA VAL A 542 -35.99 7.02 2.19
C VAL A 542 -35.87 8.20 3.13
N GLU A 543 -36.33 8.01 4.38
CA GLU A 543 -36.26 8.99 5.45
C GLU A 543 -35.84 8.30 6.75
N ASN A 544 -35.07 8.97 7.59
CA ASN A 544 -34.67 8.45 8.91
C ASN A 544 -34.11 7.02 8.85
N ASN A 545 -33.24 6.74 7.88
CA ASN A 545 -32.55 5.45 7.70
C ASN A 545 -33.49 4.26 7.37
N THR A 546 -34.72 4.53 6.97
CA THR A 546 -35.68 3.48 6.59
C THR A 546 -36.43 3.87 5.29
N ILE A 547 -37.03 2.86 4.66
CA ILE A 547 -37.91 3.07 3.53
C ILE A 547 -39.30 3.40 4.05
N THR A 548 -39.73 4.65 3.88
CA THR A 548 -40.98 5.14 4.46
C THR A 548 -42.18 4.98 3.53
N ASP A 549 -41.96 5.05 2.20
CA ASP A 549 -43.06 4.95 1.23
C ASP A 549 -42.57 4.48 -0.15
N ILE A 550 -43.42 3.78 -0.89
CA ILE A 550 -43.18 3.31 -2.25
C ILE A 550 -44.47 3.50 -3.05
N GLY A 551 -44.40 4.17 -4.20
CA GLY A 551 -45.54 4.39 -5.07
C GLY A 551 -45.16 5.07 -6.37
N THR A 552 -46.16 5.30 -7.22
CA THR A 552 -46.00 6.13 -8.41
C THR A 552 -45.80 7.61 -8.03
N HIS A 553 -45.31 8.40 -8.94
CA HIS A 553 -45.15 9.85 -8.74
C HIS A 553 -46.44 10.52 -8.24
N ASP A 554 -47.58 10.23 -8.88
CA ASP A 554 -48.87 10.82 -8.57
C ASP A 554 -49.44 10.38 -7.23
N GLU A 555 -49.25 9.11 -6.86
CA GLU A 555 -49.62 8.59 -5.55
C GLU A 555 -48.82 9.27 -4.43
N LEU A 556 -47.49 9.40 -4.59
CA LEU A 556 -46.62 9.99 -3.55
C LEU A 556 -46.85 11.49 -3.40
N ILE A 557 -47.13 12.20 -4.51
CA ILE A 557 -47.51 13.62 -4.41
C ILE A 557 -48.80 13.83 -3.63
N SER A 558 -49.72 12.86 -3.68
CA SER A 558 -50.99 12.98 -2.93
C SER A 558 -50.86 12.65 -1.45
N ARG A 559 -49.96 11.70 -1.06
CA ARG A 559 -49.97 11.16 0.30
C ARG A 559 -48.67 11.40 1.10
N ASN A 560 -47.51 11.57 0.44
CA ASN A 560 -46.23 11.70 1.13
C ASN A 560 -45.82 13.18 1.27
N ILE A 561 -45.81 13.69 2.50
CA ILE A 561 -45.53 15.11 2.80
C ILE A 561 -44.09 15.49 2.45
N TYR A 562 -43.13 14.60 2.70
CA TYR A 562 -41.71 14.83 2.39
C TYR A 562 -41.51 14.95 0.87
N TYR A 563 -42.07 14.00 0.12
CA TYR A 563 -41.99 14.00 -1.32
C TYR A 563 -42.66 15.23 -1.95
N GLN A 564 -43.83 15.65 -1.44
CA GLN A 564 -44.51 16.88 -1.87
C GLN A 564 -43.60 18.12 -1.67
N LYS A 565 -43.00 18.27 -0.49
CA LYS A 565 -42.12 19.40 -0.20
C LYS A 565 -40.91 19.41 -1.13
N SER A 566 -40.28 18.26 -1.33
CA SER A 566 -39.13 18.09 -2.21
C SER A 566 -39.47 18.43 -3.65
N TRP A 567 -40.64 17.99 -4.11
CA TRP A 567 -41.11 18.27 -5.45
C TRP A 567 -41.42 19.76 -5.66
N LYS A 568 -42.14 20.40 -4.75
CA LYS A 568 -42.42 21.84 -4.80
C LYS A 568 -41.15 22.69 -4.83
N SER A 569 -40.14 22.33 -4.02
CA SER A 569 -38.84 23.00 -4.03
C SER A 569 -38.13 22.86 -5.38
N TYR A 570 -38.21 21.69 -6.01
CA TYR A 570 -37.66 21.44 -7.35
C TYR A 570 -38.36 22.26 -8.42
N GLU A 571 -39.71 22.30 -8.44
CA GLU A 571 -40.49 23.10 -9.39
C GLU A 571 -40.21 24.60 -9.22
N ALA A 572 -40.09 25.08 -8.00
CA ALA A 572 -39.75 26.48 -7.72
C ALA A 572 -38.36 26.83 -8.30
N SER A 573 -37.35 25.96 -8.08
CA SER A 573 -35.99 26.13 -8.62
C SER A 573 -36.00 26.15 -10.16
N ARG A 574 -36.76 25.28 -10.79
CA ARG A 574 -36.91 25.21 -12.27
C ARG A 574 -37.56 26.47 -12.84
N ASN A 575 -38.62 26.97 -12.20
CA ASN A 575 -39.30 28.18 -12.61
C ASN A 575 -38.44 29.43 -12.51
N ILE A 576 -37.50 29.49 -11.53
CA ILE A 576 -36.49 30.54 -11.41
C ILE A 576 -35.49 30.46 -12.56
N THR A 577 -35.07 29.26 -12.96
CA THR A 577 -34.06 29.04 -14.00
C THR A 577 -34.62 29.25 -15.43
N TYR A 578 -35.89 28.98 -15.65
CA TYR A 578 -36.58 29.13 -16.97
C TYR A 578 -37.60 30.27 -16.99
N GLY A 579 -37.86 30.92 -15.87
CA GLY A 579 -38.85 32.00 -15.76
C GLY A 579 -38.25 33.37 -16.00
N LYS A 580 -38.56 33.95 -17.13
CA LYS A 580 -38.42 35.35 -17.53
C LYS A 580 -37.00 35.83 -17.90
N GLY A 581 -36.65 35.63 -19.17
CA GLY A 581 -35.99 36.66 -19.95
C GLY A 581 -36.90 37.92 -20.08
N GLY A 582 -37.08 38.60 -18.96
CA GLY A 582 -37.70 39.91 -18.91
C GLY A 582 -36.59 40.91 -18.69
N CYS A 583 -36.22 41.68 -19.70
CA CYS A 583 -35.38 42.85 -19.63
C CYS A 583 -35.69 43.66 -18.43
N ILE A 584 -34.69 43.83 -17.54
CA ILE A 584 -34.62 45.05 -16.73
C ILE A 584 -33.80 46.04 -17.53
N ARG A 585 -34.50 47.09 -18.01
CA ARG A 585 -33.92 48.31 -18.56
C ARG A 585 -33.11 49.04 -17.47
#